data_24cae4a0512d9863a4c71220dbdfe8ef
#
_entry.id   24cae4a0512d9863a4c71220dbdfe8ef
#
_cell.length_a   1.000
_cell.length_b   1.000
_cell.length_c   1.000
_cell.angle_alpha   90.00
_cell.angle_beta   90.00
_cell.angle_gamma   90.00
#
_symmetry.space_group_name_H-M   'P 1'
#
loop_
_entity.id
_entity.type
_entity.pdbx_description
1 polymer ?
#
loop_
_entity_poly.entity_id
_entity_poly.type
_entity_poly.pdbx_seq_one_letter_code
_entity_poly.pdbx_strand_id
1 'polypeptide(L)'
;MFYHNSSIFHPTTFFLIGIPGLEEVHGWISLPFCSVYLVALLGNVTILLVIKTEKTLREPIFYFLAILSTIDLALSTTSVLRMLGIFWFDAHEISFGACVAQMFLIHAFTGMEAEVLLAMAFDRYVAICAPLHYTTILTSRVLMGISMCIVIRPVLLTLPMIYLVYHLPFCQAYIIPHSYCEHMGIAKLSCGNIRINDIYGLFVVSFFVLNLVLIGISYVYILWAVFCLPSQDARLKALSTCGSHIGVICVFYIPSVFSFLTHRFGHKIPRYIHILVANLYLIIPPSLNPIIYGIKTKQIWEPVLRAFIKK
;
A
#
# COMPACT_ATOMS: atom_id res chain seq x y z
N MET A 1 -8.69 14.68 -43.58
CA MET A 1 -8.56 15.50 -42.36
C MET A 1 -9.95 15.75 -41.84
N PHE A 2 -10.55 14.78 -41.17
CA PHE A 2 -11.87 14.91 -40.56
C PHE A 2 -11.68 14.88 -39.03
N TYR A 3 -11.65 16.05 -38.39
CA TYR A 3 -11.89 16.17 -36.95
C TYR A 3 -13.36 15.80 -36.73
N HIS A 4 -13.58 14.52 -36.43
CA HIS A 4 -14.84 14.11 -35.82
C HIS A 4 -14.87 14.66 -34.41
N ASN A 5 -15.74 15.58 -34.14
CA ASN A 5 -16.07 16.11 -32.82
C ASN A 5 -16.77 14.98 -32.05
N SER A 6 -16.01 13.94 -31.68
CA SER A 6 -16.48 12.85 -30.86
C SER A 6 -16.61 13.40 -29.45
N SER A 7 -17.85 13.72 -29.06
CA SER A 7 -18.19 13.96 -27.65
C SER A 7 -17.57 12.84 -26.82
N ILE A 8 -16.75 13.21 -25.85
CA ILE A 8 -16.12 12.26 -24.91
C ILE A 8 -17.26 11.51 -24.23
N PHE A 9 -17.45 10.23 -24.58
CA PHE A 9 -18.47 9.38 -23.97
C PHE A 9 -17.85 8.72 -22.75
N HIS A 10 -18.43 8.94 -21.57
CA HIS A 10 -18.11 8.21 -20.37
C HIS A 10 -19.18 7.16 -20.12
N PRO A 11 -18.80 5.89 -19.90
CA PRO A 11 -19.78 4.89 -19.47
C PRO A 11 -20.34 5.32 -18.10
N THR A 12 -21.63 5.15 -17.90
CA THR A 12 -22.28 5.43 -16.62
C THR A 12 -21.78 4.46 -15.54
N THR A 13 -21.54 3.22 -15.94
CA THR A 13 -21.11 2.11 -15.07
C THR A 13 -20.05 1.27 -15.75
N PHE A 14 -19.14 0.70 -14.94
CA PHE A 14 -18.25 -0.38 -15.32
C PHE A 14 -18.70 -1.68 -14.69
N PHE A 15 -18.30 -2.80 -15.29
CA PHE A 15 -18.54 -4.16 -14.78
C PHE A 15 -17.21 -4.80 -14.41
N LEU A 16 -17.02 -5.10 -13.11
CA LEU A 16 -15.83 -5.76 -12.57
C LEU A 16 -16.06 -7.28 -12.57
N ILE A 17 -15.22 -8.06 -13.25
CA ILE A 17 -15.39 -9.52 -13.32
C ILE A 17 -15.02 -10.21 -11.99
N GLY A 18 -14.17 -9.61 -11.18
CA GLY A 18 -13.56 -10.30 -10.04
C GLY A 18 -12.26 -10.99 -10.44
N ILE A 19 -12.15 -12.30 -10.18
CA ILE A 19 -11.00 -13.12 -10.59
C ILE A 19 -11.44 -14.00 -11.77
N PRO A 20 -11.08 -13.67 -13.02
CA PRO A 20 -11.53 -14.39 -14.20
C PRO A 20 -11.10 -15.85 -14.19
N GLY A 21 -12.05 -16.75 -14.50
CA GLY A 21 -11.85 -18.20 -14.52
C GLY A 21 -11.92 -18.87 -13.16
N LEU A 22 -12.26 -18.13 -12.10
CA LEU A 22 -12.50 -18.65 -10.74
C LEU A 22 -13.87 -18.23 -10.18
N GLU A 23 -14.80 -17.85 -11.07
CA GLU A 23 -16.13 -17.31 -10.69
C GLU A 23 -16.91 -18.30 -9.82
N GLU A 24 -16.90 -19.60 -10.15
CA GLU A 24 -17.61 -20.64 -9.40
C GLU A 24 -17.09 -20.86 -7.96
N VAL A 25 -15.84 -20.45 -7.71
CA VAL A 25 -15.19 -20.63 -6.40
C VAL A 25 -15.01 -19.32 -5.63
N HIS A 26 -15.59 -18.21 -6.10
CA HIS A 26 -15.51 -16.90 -5.42
C HIS A 26 -15.93 -16.96 -3.96
N GLY A 27 -17.00 -17.73 -3.64
CA GLY A 27 -17.45 -17.95 -2.28
C GLY A 27 -16.39 -18.57 -1.37
N TRP A 28 -15.65 -19.56 -1.85
CA TRP A 28 -14.56 -20.19 -1.11
C TRP A 28 -13.34 -19.30 -0.99
N ILE A 29 -12.98 -18.60 -2.08
CA ILE A 29 -11.85 -17.66 -2.10
C ILE A 29 -12.11 -16.47 -1.15
N SER A 30 -13.37 -16.06 -0.97
CA SER A 30 -13.73 -14.96 -0.06
C SER A 30 -13.37 -15.23 1.40
N LEU A 31 -13.41 -16.50 1.88
CA LEU A 31 -13.13 -16.86 3.27
C LEU A 31 -11.72 -16.45 3.72
N PRO A 32 -10.62 -16.84 3.02
CA PRO A 32 -9.28 -16.38 3.39
C PRO A 32 -9.14 -14.86 3.28
N PHE A 33 -9.73 -14.22 2.26
CA PHE A 33 -9.68 -12.76 2.14
C PHE A 33 -10.40 -12.06 3.30
N CYS A 34 -11.56 -12.54 3.71
CA CYS A 34 -12.28 -12.04 4.88
C CYS A 34 -11.45 -12.21 6.16
N SER A 35 -10.84 -13.38 6.36
CA SER A 35 -10.02 -13.67 7.53
C SER A 35 -8.81 -12.73 7.62
N VAL A 36 -8.09 -12.54 6.51
CA VAL A 36 -6.95 -11.64 6.42
C VAL A 36 -7.38 -10.18 6.64
N TYR A 37 -8.53 -9.77 6.11
CA TYR A 37 -9.08 -8.43 6.36
C TYR A 37 -9.44 -8.20 7.83
N LEU A 38 -10.04 -9.19 8.50
CA LEU A 38 -10.33 -9.09 9.94
C LEU A 38 -9.04 -8.94 10.76
N VAL A 39 -7.97 -9.66 10.40
CA VAL A 39 -6.65 -9.51 11.02
C VAL A 39 -6.10 -8.10 10.81
N ALA A 40 -6.20 -7.56 9.58
CA ALA A 40 -5.79 -6.20 9.28
C ALA A 40 -6.58 -5.18 10.11
N LEU A 41 -7.91 -5.32 10.15
CA LEU A 41 -8.80 -4.41 10.90
C LEU A 41 -8.50 -4.43 12.40
N LEU A 42 -8.55 -5.63 13.01
CA LEU A 42 -8.35 -5.78 14.46
C LEU A 42 -6.92 -5.39 14.87
N GLY A 43 -5.92 -5.81 14.10
CA GLY A 43 -4.52 -5.54 14.41
C GLY A 43 -4.19 -4.04 14.35
N ASN A 44 -4.57 -3.35 13.29
CA ASN A 44 -4.27 -1.93 13.13
C ASN A 44 -5.08 -1.06 14.11
N VAL A 45 -6.36 -1.38 14.36
CA VAL A 45 -7.15 -0.70 15.41
C VAL A 45 -6.50 -0.89 16.78
N THR A 46 -6.03 -2.10 17.11
CA THR A 46 -5.35 -2.38 18.37
C THR A 46 -4.08 -1.53 18.51
N ILE A 47 -3.24 -1.45 17.47
CA ILE A 47 -2.03 -0.59 17.48
C ILE A 47 -2.40 0.85 17.74
N LEU A 48 -3.39 1.39 17.02
CA LEU A 48 -3.83 2.79 17.21
C LEU A 48 -4.35 3.06 18.61
N LEU A 49 -5.11 2.14 19.18
CA LEU A 49 -5.61 2.25 20.56
C LEU A 49 -4.47 2.24 21.58
N VAL A 50 -3.50 1.33 21.43
CA VAL A 50 -2.33 1.23 22.32
C VAL A 50 -1.49 2.51 22.25
N ILE A 51 -1.17 2.99 21.04
CA ILE A 51 -0.39 4.23 20.87
C ILE A 51 -1.13 5.44 21.48
N LYS A 52 -2.46 5.47 21.37
CA LYS A 52 -3.29 6.55 21.95
C LYS A 52 -3.33 6.50 23.49
N THR A 53 -3.40 5.31 24.08
CA THR A 53 -3.57 5.13 25.53
C THR A 53 -2.26 5.15 26.32
N GLU A 54 -1.18 4.64 25.73
CA GLU A 54 0.13 4.56 26.38
C GLU A 54 0.96 5.84 26.18
N LYS A 55 1.04 6.66 27.22
CA LYS A 55 1.77 7.95 27.17
C LYS A 55 3.29 7.81 27.00
N THR A 56 3.83 6.62 27.16
CA THR A 56 5.25 6.30 26.98
C THR A 56 5.65 6.15 25.51
N LEU A 57 4.69 5.91 24.61
CA LEU A 57 4.91 5.70 23.17
C LEU A 57 4.96 7.04 22.42
N ARG A 58 5.99 7.85 22.70
CA ARG A 58 6.16 9.18 22.07
C ARG A 58 7.35 9.25 21.11
N GLU A 59 8.08 8.16 20.92
CA GLU A 59 9.16 8.11 19.95
C GLU A 59 8.64 8.24 18.52
N PRO A 60 9.42 8.84 17.58
CA PRO A 60 9.03 9.05 16.19
C PRO A 60 8.53 7.79 15.49
N ILE A 61 9.10 6.63 15.79
CA ILE A 61 8.70 5.36 15.19
C ILE A 61 7.22 5.02 15.47
N PHE A 62 6.70 5.29 16.67
CA PHE A 62 5.29 5.03 17.01
C PHE A 62 4.35 5.98 16.28
N TYR A 63 4.81 7.20 16.02
CA TYR A 63 4.07 8.14 15.19
C TYR A 63 3.95 7.64 13.74
N PHE A 64 5.06 7.18 13.12
CA PHE A 64 5.02 6.58 11.80
C PHE A 64 4.20 5.30 11.77
N LEU A 65 4.26 4.49 12.82
CA LEU A 65 3.45 3.29 12.93
C LEU A 65 1.95 3.60 13.02
N ALA A 66 1.56 4.68 13.70
CA ALA A 66 0.16 5.13 13.72
C ALA A 66 -0.32 5.60 12.33
N ILE A 67 0.53 6.32 11.59
CA ILE A 67 0.23 6.71 10.20
C ILE A 67 0.09 5.45 9.34
N LEU A 68 1.03 4.51 9.42
CA LEU A 68 0.99 3.24 8.68
C LEU A 68 -0.31 2.48 8.97
N SER A 69 -0.65 2.29 10.26
CA SER A 69 -1.88 1.60 10.64
C SER A 69 -3.15 2.28 10.12
N THR A 70 -3.16 3.61 10.04
CA THR A 70 -4.29 4.37 9.46
C THR A 70 -4.40 4.13 7.95
N ILE A 71 -3.27 4.13 7.24
CA ILE A 71 -3.20 3.85 5.80
C ILE A 71 -3.63 2.41 5.52
N ASP A 72 -3.15 1.45 6.32
CA ASP A 72 -3.50 0.03 6.21
C ASP A 72 -5.01 -0.21 6.34
N LEU A 73 -5.66 0.46 7.30
CA LEU A 73 -7.12 0.40 7.46
C LEU A 73 -7.85 0.99 6.25
N ALA A 74 -7.41 2.13 5.76
CA ALA A 74 -8.02 2.80 4.62
C ALA A 74 -7.85 1.96 3.33
N LEU A 75 -6.64 1.47 3.06
CA LEU A 75 -6.31 0.70 1.87
C LEU A 75 -7.05 -0.65 1.84
N SER A 76 -6.99 -1.41 2.93
CA SER A 76 -7.67 -2.70 3.03
C SER A 76 -9.19 -2.55 2.94
N THR A 77 -9.77 -1.55 3.58
CA THR A 77 -11.23 -1.30 3.52
C THR A 77 -11.66 -0.91 2.11
N THR A 78 -10.92 -0.03 1.44
CA THR A 78 -11.24 0.44 0.08
C THR A 78 -11.21 -0.70 -0.95
N SER A 79 -10.27 -1.65 -0.80
CA SER A 79 -10.09 -2.76 -1.74
C SER A 79 -10.97 -3.96 -1.41
N VAL A 80 -10.97 -4.41 -0.14
CA VAL A 80 -11.59 -5.69 0.25
C VAL A 80 -13.10 -5.63 0.26
N LEU A 81 -13.71 -4.54 0.74
CA LEU A 81 -15.17 -4.44 0.78
C LEU A 81 -15.78 -4.55 -0.63
N ARG A 82 -15.13 -3.96 -1.63
CA ARG A 82 -15.58 -4.09 -3.02
C ARG A 82 -15.45 -5.51 -3.55
N MET A 83 -14.33 -6.16 -3.28
CA MET A 83 -14.06 -7.54 -3.67
C MET A 83 -15.07 -8.50 -3.02
N LEU A 84 -15.33 -8.36 -1.71
CA LEU A 84 -16.34 -9.17 -1.00
C LEU A 84 -17.75 -8.90 -1.52
N GLY A 85 -18.07 -7.66 -1.91
CA GLY A 85 -19.32 -7.30 -2.59
C GLY A 85 -19.52 -8.11 -3.88
N ILE A 86 -18.48 -8.27 -4.69
CA ILE A 86 -18.51 -9.10 -5.90
C ILE A 86 -18.67 -10.59 -5.51
N PHE A 87 -17.92 -11.09 -4.53
CA PHE A 87 -17.88 -12.52 -4.22
C PHE A 87 -19.12 -13.06 -3.48
N TRP A 88 -19.79 -12.22 -2.67
CA TRP A 88 -20.93 -12.63 -1.87
C TRP A 88 -22.28 -12.20 -2.41
N PHE A 89 -22.31 -11.04 -3.09
CA PHE A 89 -23.57 -10.40 -3.49
C PHE A 89 -23.68 -10.22 -5.02
N ASP A 90 -22.72 -10.75 -5.78
CA ASP A 90 -22.68 -10.62 -7.24
C ASP A 90 -22.73 -9.15 -7.72
N ALA A 91 -22.21 -8.25 -6.85
CA ALA A 91 -22.26 -6.81 -7.06
C ALA A 91 -21.15 -6.35 -8.02
N HIS A 92 -21.23 -6.72 -9.28
CA HIS A 92 -20.23 -6.43 -10.30
C HIS A 92 -20.22 -4.98 -10.78
N GLU A 93 -21.38 -4.31 -10.76
CA GLU A 93 -21.52 -2.96 -11.30
C GLU A 93 -20.93 -1.90 -10.36
N ILE A 94 -20.16 -0.96 -10.94
CA ILE A 94 -19.64 0.22 -10.25
C ILE A 94 -19.82 1.44 -11.15
N SER A 95 -20.33 2.56 -10.60
CA SER A 95 -20.42 3.80 -11.36
C SER A 95 -19.04 4.33 -11.74
N PHE A 96 -18.94 5.04 -12.87
CA PHE A 96 -17.68 5.65 -13.34
C PHE A 96 -17.00 6.47 -12.24
N GLY A 97 -17.75 7.36 -11.56
CA GLY A 97 -17.22 8.19 -10.49
C GLY A 97 -16.70 7.39 -9.30
N ALA A 98 -17.42 6.33 -8.87
CA ALA A 98 -16.99 5.47 -7.77
C ALA A 98 -15.73 4.66 -8.14
N CYS A 99 -15.63 4.21 -9.40
CA CYS A 99 -14.45 3.51 -9.91
C CYS A 99 -13.21 4.43 -9.91
N VAL A 100 -13.34 5.65 -10.42
CA VAL A 100 -12.26 6.64 -10.41
C VAL A 100 -11.87 7.03 -8.98
N ALA A 101 -12.84 7.18 -8.07
CA ALA A 101 -12.56 7.45 -6.66
C ALA A 101 -11.81 6.27 -5.98
N GLN A 102 -12.23 5.02 -6.24
CA GLN A 102 -11.53 3.84 -5.74
C GLN A 102 -10.10 3.78 -6.28
N MET A 103 -9.90 4.01 -7.57
CA MET A 103 -8.58 4.07 -8.19
C MET A 103 -7.70 5.13 -7.53
N PHE A 104 -8.22 6.34 -7.29
CA PHE A 104 -7.50 7.40 -6.58
C PHE A 104 -7.07 6.95 -5.18
N LEU A 105 -8.00 6.43 -4.37
CA LEU A 105 -7.72 6.03 -3.00
C LEU A 105 -6.67 4.92 -2.93
N ILE A 106 -6.80 3.89 -3.77
CA ILE A 106 -5.82 2.79 -3.80
C ILE A 106 -4.42 3.30 -4.14
N HIS A 107 -4.27 4.11 -5.21
CA HIS A 107 -2.96 4.61 -5.62
C HIS A 107 -2.38 5.62 -4.62
N ALA A 108 -3.19 6.51 -4.07
CA ALA A 108 -2.75 7.47 -3.07
C ALA A 108 -2.29 6.77 -1.77
N PHE A 109 -3.08 5.84 -1.23
CA PHE A 109 -2.71 5.12 -0.01
C PHE A 109 -1.51 4.18 -0.22
N THR A 110 -1.41 3.49 -1.36
CA THR A 110 -0.21 2.70 -1.69
C THR A 110 1.04 3.58 -1.78
N GLY A 111 0.91 4.77 -2.37
CA GLY A 111 1.99 5.76 -2.38
C GLY A 111 2.36 6.24 -0.98
N MET A 112 1.38 6.55 -0.14
CA MET A 112 1.59 6.94 1.26
C MET A 112 2.27 5.82 2.07
N GLU A 113 1.90 4.56 1.86
CA GLU A 113 2.53 3.40 2.50
C GLU A 113 4.03 3.33 2.14
N ALA A 114 4.37 3.48 0.85
CA ALA A 114 5.77 3.53 0.40
C ALA A 114 6.57 4.66 1.06
N GLU A 115 5.95 5.85 1.24
CA GLU A 115 6.57 6.99 1.93
C GLU A 115 6.78 6.72 3.42
N VAL A 116 5.81 6.12 4.09
CA VAL A 116 5.95 5.77 5.52
C VAL A 116 7.06 4.76 5.73
N LEU A 117 7.18 3.74 4.86
CA LEU A 117 8.27 2.77 4.93
C LEU A 117 9.63 3.43 4.73
N LEU A 118 9.74 4.43 3.83
CA LEU A 118 10.95 5.24 3.69
C LEU A 118 11.25 6.07 4.94
N ALA A 119 10.24 6.72 5.53
CA ALA A 119 10.37 7.50 6.76
C ALA A 119 10.81 6.62 7.94
N MET A 120 10.27 5.40 8.05
CA MET A 120 10.67 4.42 9.07
C MET A 120 12.10 3.89 8.84
N ALA A 121 12.54 3.72 7.58
CA ALA A 121 13.92 3.38 7.27
C ALA A 121 14.88 4.51 7.66
N PHE A 122 14.50 5.77 7.43
CA PHE A 122 15.25 6.93 7.88
C PHE A 122 15.31 7.03 9.41
N ASP A 123 14.20 6.78 10.11
CA ASP A 123 14.17 6.72 11.58
C ASP A 123 15.16 5.67 12.10
N ARG A 124 15.17 4.47 11.53
CA ARG A 124 16.12 3.41 11.91
C ARG A 124 17.56 3.79 11.62
N TYR A 125 17.80 4.43 10.47
CA TYR A 125 19.14 4.93 10.13
C TYR A 125 19.65 5.93 11.18
N VAL A 126 18.86 6.92 11.54
CA VAL A 126 19.25 7.91 12.56
C VAL A 126 19.44 7.27 13.91
N ALA A 127 18.54 6.37 14.34
CA ALA A 127 18.61 5.68 15.63
C ALA A 127 19.88 4.82 15.81
N ILE A 128 20.37 4.21 14.72
CA ILE A 128 21.51 3.26 14.76
C ILE A 128 22.82 3.96 14.41
N CYS A 129 22.84 4.81 13.37
CA CYS A 129 24.06 5.43 12.87
C CYS A 129 24.40 6.76 13.57
N ALA A 130 23.40 7.46 14.13
CA ALA A 130 23.58 8.75 14.80
C ALA A 130 22.79 8.86 16.13
N PRO A 131 22.95 7.91 17.08
CA PRO A 131 22.10 7.83 18.28
C PRO A 131 22.17 9.07 19.17
N LEU A 132 23.32 9.72 19.27
CA LEU A 132 23.49 10.95 20.05
C LEU A 132 22.77 12.15 19.46
N HIS A 133 22.47 12.13 18.17
CA HIS A 133 21.78 13.21 17.47
C HIS A 133 20.31 12.88 17.14
N TYR A 134 19.79 11.75 17.63
CA TYR A 134 18.44 11.28 17.29
C TYR A 134 17.36 12.34 17.56
N THR A 135 17.34 12.91 18.77
CA THR A 135 16.36 13.93 19.18
C THR A 135 16.58 15.30 18.52
N THR A 136 17.80 15.61 18.10
CA THR A 136 18.13 16.86 17.41
C THR A 136 17.82 16.80 15.91
N ILE A 137 17.88 15.61 15.30
CA ILE A 137 17.52 15.37 13.89
C ILE A 137 16.00 15.21 13.74
N LEU A 138 15.40 14.30 14.53
CA LEU A 138 13.97 13.99 14.46
C LEU A 138 13.14 14.89 15.39
N THR A 139 13.26 16.19 15.18
CA THR A 139 12.45 17.19 15.89
C THR A 139 10.99 17.15 15.45
N SER A 140 10.07 17.68 16.26
CA SER A 140 8.64 17.77 15.92
C SER A 140 8.40 18.50 14.59
N ARG A 141 9.23 19.51 14.26
CA ARG A 141 9.15 20.23 12.98
C ARG A 141 9.50 19.31 11.79
N VAL A 142 10.57 18.54 11.93
CA VAL A 142 10.99 17.56 10.90
C VAL A 142 9.95 16.46 10.74
N LEU A 143 9.42 15.93 11.84
CA LEU A 143 8.35 14.93 11.79
C LEU A 143 7.10 15.44 11.08
N MET A 144 6.70 16.67 11.37
CA MET A 144 5.56 17.31 10.68
C MET A 144 5.85 17.46 9.19
N GLY A 145 7.05 17.93 8.80
CA GLY A 145 7.45 18.01 7.39
C GLY A 145 7.40 16.67 6.67
N ILE A 146 7.95 15.61 7.28
CA ILE A 146 7.89 14.24 6.74
C ILE A 146 6.44 13.79 6.57
N SER A 147 5.58 14.02 7.57
CA SER A 147 4.17 13.63 7.50
C SER A 147 3.41 14.35 6.39
N MET A 148 3.69 15.64 6.19
CA MET A 148 3.13 16.37 5.06
C MET A 148 3.60 15.80 3.72
N CYS A 149 4.88 15.44 3.59
CA CYS A 149 5.40 14.78 2.38
C CYS A 149 4.73 13.43 2.12
N ILE A 150 4.52 12.62 3.18
CA ILE A 150 3.82 11.32 3.10
C ILE A 150 2.44 11.47 2.47
N VAL A 151 1.72 12.54 2.76
CA VAL A 151 0.36 12.76 2.23
C VAL A 151 0.38 13.51 0.90
N ILE A 152 1.09 14.62 0.83
CA ILE A 152 0.99 15.55 -0.30
C ILE A 152 1.60 14.94 -1.57
N ARG A 153 2.77 14.32 -1.49
CA ARG A 153 3.46 13.79 -2.67
C ARG A 153 2.66 12.71 -3.41
N PRO A 154 2.16 11.65 -2.75
CA PRO A 154 1.33 10.65 -3.42
C PRO A 154 0.02 11.21 -3.98
N VAL A 155 -0.63 12.12 -3.28
CA VAL A 155 -1.84 12.79 -3.77
C VAL A 155 -1.54 13.57 -5.05
N LEU A 156 -0.50 14.40 -5.06
CA LEU A 156 -0.11 15.18 -6.24
C LEU A 156 0.31 14.30 -7.43
N LEU A 157 0.92 13.13 -7.18
CA LEU A 157 1.28 12.18 -8.23
C LEU A 157 0.05 11.41 -8.75
N THR A 158 -0.98 11.22 -7.95
CA THR A 158 -2.18 10.47 -8.37
C THR A 158 -3.19 11.36 -9.08
N LEU A 159 -3.30 12.65 -8.74
CA LEU A 159 -4.26 13.56 -9.37
C LEU A 159 -4.17 13.63 -10.91
N PRO A 160 -2.98 13.74 -11.54
CA PRO A 160 -2.90 13.71 -12.99
C PRO A 160 -3.33 12.38 -13.62
N MET A 161 -3.18 11.25 -12.90
CA MET A 161 -3.71 9.96 -13.39
C MET A 161 -5.24 10.00 -13.52
N ILE A 162 -5.90 10.61 -12.53
CA ILE A 162 -7.35 10.83 -12.57
C ILE A 162 -7.74 11.73 -13.75
N TYR A 163 -7.05 12.85 -13.90
CA TYR A 163 -7.27 13.78 -14.99
C TYR A 163 -7.13 13.09 -16.36
N LEU A 164 -6.06 12.31 -16.54
CA LEU A 164 -5.80 11.59 -17.78
C LEU A 164 -6.88 10.54 -18.08
N VAL A 165 -7.35 9.78 -17.08
CA VAL A 165 -8.44 8.81 -17.24
C VAL A 165 -9.76 9.51 -17.57
N TYR A 166 -10.02 10.67 -16.96
CA TYR A 166 -11.25 11.41 -17.18
C TYR A 166 -11.36 11.98 -18.61
N HIS A 167 -10.25 12.18 -19.30
CA HIS A 167 -10.21 12.69 -20.67
C HIS A 167 -10.06 11.60 -21.73
N LEU A 168 -10.12 10.32 -21.35
CA LEU A 168 -10.11 9.22 -22.31
C LEU A 168 -11.46 9.07 -23.01
N PRO A 169 -11.47 8.89 -24.34
CA PRO A 169 -12.68 8.51 -25.07
C PRO A 169 -12.95 7.01 -24.85
N PHE A 170 -14.05 6.69 -24.19
CA PHE A 170 -14.51 5.32 -24.04
C PHE A 170 -15.47 4.95 -25.17
N CYS A 171 -15.27 3.76 -25.77
CA CYS A 171 -16.19 3.19 -26.74
C CYS A 171 -16.82 1.96 -26.10
N GLN A 172 -18.04 1.78 -26.04
CA GLN A 172 -18.86 0.60 -25.66
C GLN A 172 -18.22 -0.51 -24.76
N ALA A 173 -16.89 -0.48 -24.49
CA ALA A 173 -16.21 -1.40 -23.60
C ALA A 173 -16.34 -0.90 -22.16
N TYR A 174 -17.05 -1.67 -21.33
CA TYR A 174 -17.31 -1.34 -19.92
C TYR A 174 -16.87 -2.43 -18.96
N ILE A 175 -16.29 -3.53 -19.46
CA ILE A 175 -15.89 -4.69 -18.65
C ILE A 175 -14.43 -4.55 -18.23
N ILE A 176 -14.19 -4.40 -16.94
CA ILE A 176 -12.85 -4.39 -16.33
C ILE A 176 -12.54 -5.83 -15.85
N PRO A 177 -11.54 -6.51 -16.43
CA PRO A 177 -11.17 -7.86 -16.01
C PRO A 177 -10.33 -7.80 -14.72
N HIS A 178 -10.92 -7.29 -13.66
CA HIS A 178 -10.27 -7.11 -12.35
C HIS A 178 -11.34 -7.09 -11.23
N SER A 179 -10.90 -7.22 -9.97
CA SER A 179 -11.75 -7.14 -8.77
C SER A 179 -11.86 -5.73 -8.18
N TYR A 180 -11.06 -4.79 -8.68
CA TYR A 180 -11.07 -3.37 -8.31
C TYR A 180 -10.67 -2.49 -9.49
N CYS A 181 -10.90 -1.19 -9.38
CA CYS A 181 -10.56 -0.21 -10.40
C CYS A 181 -9.07 0.12 -10.36
N GLU A 182 -8.36 -0.30 -11.40
CA GLU A 182 -6.93 -0.09 -11.58
C GLU A 182 -6.70 0.81 -12.80
N HIS A 183 -5.70 1.70 -12.72
CA HIS A 183 -5.44 2.73 -13.73
C HIS A 183 -5.33 2.18 -15.16
N MET A 184 -4.45 1.19 -15.38
CA MET A 184 -4.26 0.61 -16.72
C MET A 184 -5.41 -0.29 -17.14
N GLY A 185 -6.13 -0.91 -16.18
CA GLY A 185 -7.34 -1.67 -16.45
C GLY A 185 -8.44 -0.78 -17.03
N ILE A 186 -8.60 0.44 -16.50
CA ILE A 186 -9.54 1.43 -17.01
C ILE A 186 -9.02 2.02 -18.34
N ALA A 187 -7.76 2.44 -18.39
CA ALA A 187 -7.19 3.10 -19.57
C ALA A 187 -7.26 2.21 -20.84
N LYS A 188 -7.07 0.90 -20.71
CA LYS A 188 -7.15 -0.07 -21.80
C LYS A 188 -8.56 -0.25 -22.39
N LEU A 189 -9.60 0.25 -21.73
CA LEU A 189 -10.97 0.26 -22.27
C LEU A 189 -11.22 1.45 -23.22
N SER A 190 -10.27 2.39 -23.26
CA SER A 190 -10.34 3.52 -24.18
C SER A 190 -10.09 3.07 -25.62
N CYS A 191 -10.82 3.66 -26.56
CA CYS A 191 -10.54 3.55 -28.00
C CYS A 191 -9.55 4.61 -28.50
N GLY A 192 -9.14 5.52 -27.64
CA GLY A 192 -8.14 6.52 -27.94
C GLY A 192 -6.71 6.08 -27.69
N ASN A 193 -5.79 6.99 -27.88
CA ASN A 193 -4.38 6.74 -27.64
C ASN A 193 -4.07 6.87 -26.13
N ILE A 194 -3.73 5.74 -25.50
CA ILE A 194 -3.40 5.64 -24.07
C ILE A 194 -1.92 5.87 -23.75
N ARG A 195 -1.10 6.24 -24.75
CA ARG A 195 0.35 6.37 -24.58
C ARG A 195 0.75 7.35 -23.48
N ILE A 196 0.00 8.44 -23.31
CA ILE A 196 0.25 9.43 -22.25
C ILE A 196 -0.02 8.81 -20.88
N ASN A 197 -1.13 8.05 -20.73
CA ASN A 197 -1.43 7.31 -19.51
C ASN A 197 -0.33 6.30 -19.16
N ASP A 198 0.19 5.64 -20.17
CA ASP A 198 1.25 4.64 -20.02
C ASP A 198 2.57 5.27 -19.59
N ILE A 199 2.99 6.35 -20.24
CA ILE A 199 4.21 7.11 -19.88
C ILE A 199 4.07 7.70 -18.47
N TYR A 200 2.92 8.30 -18.15
CA TYR A 200 2.70 8.89 -16.84
C TYR A 200 2.70 7.83 -15.74
N GLY A 201 2.11 6.67 -15.97
CA GLY A 201 2.19 5.54 -15.04
C GLY A 201 3.64 5.11 -14.77
N LEU A 202 4.52 5.06 -15.81
CA LEU A 202 5.96 4.79 -15.63
C LEU A 202 6.66 5.88 -14.81
N PHE A 203 6.30 7.13 -15.04
CA PHE A 203 6.82 8.25 -14.25
C PHE A 203 6.47 8.11 -12.77
N VAL A 204 5.22 7.79 -12.43
CA VAL A 204 4.81 7.54 -11.04
C VAL A 204 5.58 6.38 -10.42
N VAL A 205 5.76 5.28 -11.17
CA VAL A 205 6.55 4.13 -10.70
C VAL A 205 8.01 4.47 -10.47
N SER A 206 8.59 5.42 -11.20
CA SER A 206 9.97 5.85 -10.96
C SER A 206 10.17 6.41 -9.54
N PHE A 207 9.17 7.11 -8.97
CA PHE A 207 9.21 7.54 -7.57
C PHE A 207 9.12 6.38 -6.58
N PHE A 208 8.32 5.36 -6.91
CA PHE A 208 8.24 4.15 -6.10
C PHE A 208 9.58 3.39 -6.06
N VAL A 209 10.26 3.29 -7.21
CA VAL A 209 11.61 2.71 -7.30
C VAL A 209 12.63 3.58 -6.57
N LEU A 210 12.54 4.91 -6.67
CA LEU A 210 13.42 5.82 -5.95
C LEU A 210 13.31 5.61 -4.43
N ASN A 211 12.11 5.47 -3.88
CA ASN A 211 11.91 5.17 -2.47
C ASN A 211 12.61 3.86 -2.08
N LEU A 212 12.46 2.81 -2.89
CA LEU A 212 13.12 1.51 -2.64
C LEU A 212 14.65 1.64 -2.66
N VAL A 213 15.22 2.42 -3.58
CA VAL A 213 16.66 2.69 -3.65
C VAL A 213 17.14 3.44 -2.39
N LEU A 214 16.41 4.47 -1.96
CA LEU A 214 16.75 5.22 -0.73
C LEU A 214 16.67 4.36 0.52
N ILE A 215 15.65 3.50 0.62
CA ILE A 215 15.55 2.48 1.68
C ILE A 215 16.78 1.57 1.63
N GLY A 216 17.12 1.04 0.45
CA GLY A 216 18.30 0.16 0.27
C GLY A 216 19.59 0.83 0.73
N ILE A 217 19.83 2.08 0.34
CA ILE A 217 21.00 2.86 0.78
C ILE A 217 20.99 3.01 2.30
N SER A 218 19.87 3.34 2.93
CA SER A 218 19.75 3.45 4.38
C SER A 218 20.15 2.14 5.07
N TYR A 219 19.69 0.99 4.54
CA TYR A 219 20.02 -0.30 5.11
C TYR A 219 21.48 -0.74 4.89
N VAL A 220 22.12 -0.33 3.82
CA VAL A 220 23.58 -0.54 3.64
C VAL A 220 24.35 0.15 4.77
N TYR A 221 24.05 1.41 5.07
CA TYR A 221 24.67 2.13 6.17
C TYR A 221 24.34 1.55 7.55
N ILE A 222 23.08 1.15 7.76
CA ILE A 222 22.65 0.50 9.01
C ILE A 222 23.45 -0.80 9.22
N LEU A 223 23.54 -1.67 8.22
CA LEU A 223 24.27 -2.92 8.33
C LEU A 223 25.74 -2.68 8.62
N TRP A 224 26.36 -1.74 7.90
CA TRP A 224 27.75 -1.36 8.17
C TRP A 224 27.95 -0.91 9.63
N ALA A 225 27.09 -0.02 10.13
CA ALA A 225 27.15 0.45 11.52
C ALA A 225 26.94 -0.70 12.53
N VAL A 226 25.99 -1.59 12.28
CA VAL A 226 25.71 -2.75 13.14
C VAL A 226 26.91 -3.70 13.22
N PHE A 227 27.60 -3.96 12.11
CA PHE A 227 28.80 -4.79 12.12
C PHE A 227 29.97 -4.15 12.86
N CYS A 228 29.99 -2.82 12.99
CA CYS A 228 30.99 -2.10 13.80
C CYS A 228 30.67 -2.09 15.32
N LEU A 229 29.50 -2.56 15.76
CA LEU A 229 29.17 -2.63 17.19
C LEU A 229 30.05 -3.62 17.93
N PRO A 230 30.58 -3.28 19.12
CA PRO A 230 31.49 -4.12 19.87
C PRO A 230 30.84 -5.36 20.48
N SER A 231 29.55 -5.28 20.85
CA SER A 231 28.83 -6.35 21.55
C SER A 231 28.01 -7.21 20.59
N GLN A 232 28.12 -8.52 20.70
CA GLN A 232 27.33 -9.48 19.91
C GLN A 232 25.81 -9.35 20.21
N ASP A 233 25.46 -9.16 21.47
CA ASP A 233 24.06 -8.99 21.88
C ASP A 233 23.44 -7.72 21.29
N ALA A 234 24.19 -6.61 21.26
CA ALA A 234 23.76 -5.38 20.62
C ALA A 234 23.54 -5.56 19.11
N ARG A 235 24.45 -6.30 18.43
CA ARG A 235 24.30 -6.66 17.00
C ARG A 235 23.04 -7.47 16.75
N LEU A 236 22.81 -8.54 17.53
CA LEU A 236 21.64 -9.40 17.38
C LEU A 236 20.33 -8.64 17.61
N LYS A 237 20.29 -7.77 18.62
CA LYS A 237 19.12 -6.92 18.88
C LYS A 237 18.84 -5.96 17.73
N ALA A 238 19.87 -5.27 17.21
CA ALA A 238 19.76 -4.37 16.08
C ALA A 238 19.31 -5.13 14.81
N LEU A 239 19.91 -6.28 14.50
CA LEU A 239 19.55 -7.12 13.34
C LEU A 239 18.10 -7.65 13.45
N SER A 240 17.65 -8.03 14.64
CA SER A 240 16.27 -8.50 14.84
C SER A 240 15.24 -7.38 14.53
N THR A 241 15.52 -6.15 14.95
CA THR A 241 14.66 -4.99 14.67
C THR A 241 14.68 -4.62 13.19
N CYS A 242 15.86 -4.56 12.60
CA CYS A 242 16.05 -4.29 11.17
C CYS A 242 15.39 -5.39 10.30
N GLY A 243 15.55 -6.65 10.67
CA GLY A 243 14.98 -7.78 9.96
C GLY A 243 13.46 -7.74 9.89
N SER A 244 12.81 -7.30 10.95
CA SER A 244 11.34 -7.09 10.95
C SER A 244 10.92 -6.04 9.95
N HIS A 245 11.61 -4.90 9.90
CA HIS A 245 11.30 -3.84 8.95
C HIS A 245 11.63 -4.25 7.50
N ILE A 246 12.76 -4.92 7.27
CA ILE A 246 13.08 -5.49 5.95
C ILE A 246 11.98 -6.48 5.51
N GLY A 247 11.50 -7.32 6.43
CA GLY A 247 10.38 -8.24 6.16
C GLY A 247 9.13 -7.51 5.65
N VAL A 248 8.74 -6.43 6.32
CA VAL A 248 7.61 -5.58 5.89
C VAL A 248 7.87 -4.97 4.51
N ILE A 249 9.06 -4.43 4.27
CA ILE A 249 9.45 -3.85 2.97
C ILE A 249 9.35 -4.91 1.87
N CYS A 250 9.85 -6.12 2.09
CA CYS A 250 9.78 -7.21 1.12
C CYS A 250 8.32 -7.61 0.83
N VAL A 251 7.49 -7.74 1.86
CA VAL A 251 6.07 -8.09 1.74
C VAL A 251 5.30 -7.04 0.94
N PHE A 252 5.66 -5.77 1.06
CA PHE A 252 5.04 -4.68 0.31
C PHE A 252 5.60 -4.56 -1.12
N TYR A 253 6.92 -4.45 -1.29
CA TYR A 253 7.52 -4.14 -2.58
C TYR A 253 7.56 -5.31 -3.57
N ILE A 254 7.78 -6.55 -3.11
CA ILE A 254 7.91 -7.70 -4.02
C ILE A 254 6.62 -7.95 -4.82
N PRO A 255 5.42 -8.07 -4.18
CA PRO A 255 4.19 -8.28 -4.93
C PRO A 255 3.78 -7.05 -5.75
N SER A 256 4.06 -5.83 -5.26
CA SER A 256 3.77 -4.60 -5.99
C SER A 256 4.56 -4.50 -7.29
N VAL A 257 5.88 -4.75 -7.25
CA VAL A 257 6.75 -4.77 -8.43
C VAL A 257 6.33 -5.88 -9.38
N PHE A 258 6.01 -7.07 -8.85
CA PHE A 258 5.53 -8.18 -9.68
C PHE A 258 4.22 -7.80 -10.39
N SER A 259 3.22 -7.27 -9.67
CA SER A 259 1.95 -6.83 -10.25
C SER A 259 2.16 -5.79 -11.34
N PHE A 260 3.02 -4.79 -11.08
CA PHE A 260 3.35 -3.76 -12.06
C PHE A 260 4.01 -4.31 -13.32
N LEU A 261 5.01 -5.19 -13.17
CA LEU A 261 5.73 -5.79 -14.31
C LEU A 261 4.80 -6.70 -15.13
N THR A 262 3.95 -7.48 -14.49
CA THR A 262 3.02 -8.36 -15.19
C THR A 262 1.94 -7.60 -15.96
N HIS A 263 1.50 -6.44 -15.47
CA HIS A 263 0.57 -5.56 -16.20
C HIS A 263 1.14 -5.06 -17.52
N ARG A 264 2.45 -4.84 -17.59
CA ARG A 264 3.12 -4.25 -18.76
C ARG A 264 3.77 -5.28 -19.67
N PHE A 265 4.39 -6.29 -19.10
CA PHE A 265 5.22 -7.25 -19.83
C PHE A 265 4.71 -8.69 -19.76
N GLY A 266 3.69 -8.96 -18.94
CA GLY A 266 3.21 -10.29 -18.62
C GLY A 266 2.28 -10.92 -19.63
N HIS A 267 2.46 -10.72 -20.95
CA HIS A 267 1.58 -11.26 -22.00
C HIS A 267 1.38 -12.78 -21.96
N LYS A 268 2.29 -13.52 -21.34
CA LYS A 268 2.23 -14.99 -21.21
C LYS A 268 1.69 -15.46 -19.85
N ILE A 269 1.48 -14.55 -18.90
CA ILE A 269 1.01 -14.92 -17.56
C ILE A 269 -0.52 -14.98 -17.57
N PRO A 270 -1.13 -16.09 -17.08
CA PRO A 270 -2.58 -16.19 -16.96
C PRO A 270 -3.17 -15.03 -16.15
N ARG A 271 -4.26 -14.46 -16.63
CA ARG A 271 -4.88 -13.26 -16.03
C ARG A 271 -5.27 -13.45 -14.56
N TYR A 272 -5.75 -14.65 -14.21
CA TYR A 272 -6.14 -14.95 -12.83
C TYR A 272 -4.96 -14.87 -11.85
N ILE A 273 -3.76 -15.32 -12.26
CA ILE A 273 -2.55 -15.20 -11.42
C ILE A 273 -2.21 -13.74 -11.15
N HIS A 274 -2.21 -12.93 -12.21
CA HIS A 274 -1.93 -11.51 -12.10
C HIS A 274 -2.93 -10.80 -11.16
N ILE A 275 -4.23 -11.07 -11.33
CA ILE A 275 -5.27 -10.44 -10.52
C ILE A 275 -5.23 -10.95 -9.06
N LEU A 276 -4.96 -12.24 -8.86
CA LEU A 276 -4.79 -12.79 -7.53
C LEU A 276 -3.61 -12.12 -6.79
N VAL A 277 -2.45 -12.01 -7.44
CA VAL A 277 -1.29 -11.32 -6.84
C VAL A 277 -1.58 -9.84 -6.60
N ALA A 278 -2.29 -9.17 -7.51
CA ALA A 278 -2.71 -7.78 -7.34
C ALA A 278 -3.66 -7.60 -6.14
N ASN A 279 -4.55 -8.55 -5.87
CA ASN A 279 -5.37 -8.53 -4.65
C ASN A 279 -4.55 -8.82 -3.39
N LEU A 280 -3.63 -9.76 -3.46
CA LEU A 280 -2.79 -10.13 -2.32
C LEU A 280 -1.88 -8.98 -1.89
N TYR A 281 -1.31 -8.20 -2.82
CA TYR A 281 -0.48 -7.07 -2.43
C TYR A 281 -1.25 -5.93 -1.73
N LEU A 282 -2.56 -5.82 -1.95
CA LEU A 282 -3.41 -4.83 -1.28
C LEU A 282 -3.85 -5.24 0.13
N ILE A 283 -3.83 -6.54 0.45
CA ILE A 283 -4.39 -7.05 1.71
C ILE A 283 -3.33 -7.67 2.63
N ILE A 284 -2.28 -8.27 2.08
CA ILE A 284 -1.24 -8.93 2.89
C ILE A 284 -0.44 -7.92 3.71
N PRO A 285 0.13 -6.83 3.16
CA PRO A 285 0.86 -5.85 3.97
C PRO A 285 0.03 -5.28 5.12
N PRO A 286 -1.22 -4.77 4.91
CA PRO A 286 -2.06 -4.31 6.00
C PRO A 286 -2.35 -5.31 7.11
N SER A 287 -2.33 -6.62 6.80
CA SER A 287 -2.56 -7.67 7.80
C SER A 287 -1.29 -8.10 8.51
N LEU A 288 -0.15 -8.11 7.82
CA LEU A 288 1.13 -8.53 8.41
C LEU A 288 1.81 -7.41 9.20
N ASN A 289 1.63 -6.14 8.81
CA ASN A 289 2.20 -5.00 9.52
C ASN A 289 1.87 -5.01 11.03
N PRO A 290 0.61 -5.14 11.46
CA PRO A 290 0.30 -5.19 12.89
C PRO A 290 0.85 -6.44 13.58
N ILE A 291 0.95 -7.57 12.89
CA ILE A 291 1.52 -8.79 13.44
C ILE A 291 3.03 -8.60 13.68
N ILE A 292 3.76 -8.12 12.67
CA ILE A 292 5.20 -7.95 12.73
C ILE A 292 5.58 -6.90 13.77
N TYR A 293 4.95 -5.71 13.73
CA TYR A 293 5.27 -4.64 14.66
C TYR A 293 4.64 -4.86 16.05
N GLY A 294 3.43 -5.41 16.12
CA GLY A 294 2.76 -5.70 17.39
C GLY A 294 3.51 -6.74 18.22
N ILE A 295 3.87 -7.89 17.61
CA ILE A 295 4.54 -8.98 18.33
C ILE A 295 6.01 -8.63 18.65
N LYS A 296 6.72 -7.98 17.72
CA LYS A 296 8.15 -7.66 17.90
C LYS A 296 8.41 -6.49 18.84
N THR A 297 7.43 -5.61 19.03
CA THR A 297 7.57 -4.40 19.86
C THR A 297 6.94 -4.64 21.22
N LYS A 298 7.75 -5.01 22.23
CA LYS A 298 7.28 -5.27 23.61
C LYS A 298 6.39 -4.14 24.16
N GLN A 299 6.73 -2.91 23.87
CA GLN A 299 5.97 -1.71 24.27
C GLN A 299 4.53 -1.68 23.70
N ILE A 300 4.25 -2.38 22.62
CA ILE A 300 2.90 -2.54 22.06
C ILE A 300 2.23 -3.81 22.63
N TRP A 301 2.98 -4.91 22.69
CA TRP A 301 2.45 -6.20 23.11
C TRP A 301 2.09 -6.27 24.61
N GLU A 302 2.93 -5.71 25.48
CA GLU A 302 2.70 -5.74 26.93
C GLU A 302 1.40 -5.06 27.38
N PRO A 303 1.01 -3.86 26.89
CA PRO A 303 -0.29 -3.26 27.18
C PRO A 303 -1.47 -4.13 26.71
N VAL A 304 -1.35 -4.76 25.53
CA VAL A 304 -2.38 -5.65 25.01
C VAL A 304 -2.56 -6.83 25.95
N LEU A 305 -1.47 -7.51 26.35
CA LEU A 305 -1.53 -8.62 27.31
C LEU A 305 -2.14 -8.18 28.64
N ARG A 306 -1.73 -7.02 29.19
CA ARG A 306 -2.29 -6.50 30.42
C ARG A 306 -3.80 -6.27 30.35
N ALA A 307 -4.32 -5.84 29.20
CA ALA A 307 -5.75 -5.65 29.01
C ALA A 307 -6.53 -6.98 29.00
N PHE A 308 -5.92 -8.08 28.54
CA PHE A 308 -6.52 -9.42 28.56
C PHE A 308 -6.41 -10.13 29.91
N ILE A 309 -5.34 -9.88 30.68
CA ILE A 309 -5.09 -10.54 31.97
C ILE A 309 -5.85 -9.86 33.12
N LYS A 310 -6.22 -8.57 32.98
CA LYS A 310 -7.01 -7.83 33.99
C LYS A 310 -8.50 -8.17 33.99
N LYS A 311 -8.95 -9.13 33.20
CA LYS A 311 -10.28 -9.73 33.29
C LYS A 311 -10.21 -11.06 34.02
#